data_fae1fd21e8e8d9e1e6d863474cb41967
#
_entry.id   fae1fd21e8e8d9e1e6d863474cb41967
#
_cell.length_a   1.000
_cell.length_b   1.000
_cell.length_c   1.000
_cell.angle_alpha   90.00
_cell.angle_beta   90.00
_cell.angle_gamma   90.00
#
_symmetry.space_group_name_H-M   'P 1'
#
loop_
_entity.id
_entity.type
_entity.pdbx_description
1 polymer ?
#
loop_
_entity_poly.entity_id
_entity_poly.type
_entity_poly.pdbx_seq_one_letter_code
_entity_poly.pdbx_strand_id
1 'polypeptide(L)'
;GWPGSNERDEGFFEEAKKLRLRKSAVAAFGSTRRSGKTCEEDASVQALLKAETPAVTIVGKSWDFQVKEALRIPLKENIEIIHDSVTYLKKHVDEVFFDAEHFFDGYKRNPKYTIEALKAAKDAGADVIVLCDTNGGTLPWEVEEIVREVGLALGDAELGIHTHNDGEVGVANSLYAVREGVRQIQ
;
A
#
# COMPACT_ATOMS: atom_id res chain seq x y z
N GLY A 1 -8.76 7.87 -6.28
CA GLY A 1 -10.10 7.71 -5.67
C GLY A 1 -10.40 6.25 -5.34
N TRP A 2 -11.41 6.01 -4.56
CA TRP A 2 -11.84 4.67 -4.12
C TRP A 2 -13.17 4.27 -4.83
N PRO A 3 -13.12 3.48 -5.92
CA PRO A 3 -14.30 3.19 -6.74
C PRO A 3 -15.41 2.44 -5.99
N GLY A 4 -15.08 1.71 -4.92
CA GLY A 4 -16.05 0.98 -4.10
C GLY A 4 -16.61 1.77 -2.91
N SER A 5 -16.28 3.07 -2.75
CA SER A 5 -16.67 3.83 -1.56
C SER A 5 -18.06 4.45 -1.66
N ASN A 6 -18.42 4.98 -2.81
CA ASN A 6 -19.69 5.65 -3.07
C ASN A 6 -19.95 5.86 -4.58
N GLU A 7 -21.19 6.19 -4.94
CA GLU A 7 -21.63 6.38 -6.34
C GLU A 7 -20.89 7.52 -7.07
N ARG A 8 -20.45 8.54 -6.36
CA ARG A 8 -19.72 9.66 -6.95
C ARG A 8 -18.33 9.25 -7.40
N ASP A 9 -17.63 8.50 -6.58
CA ASP A 9 -16.31 7.97 -6.91
C ASP A 9 -16.41 6.93 -8.05
N GLU A 10 -17.43 6.07 -8.01
CA GLU A 10 -17.69 5.14 -9.11
C GLU A 10 -17.94 5.90 -10.43
N GLY A 11 -18.79 6.95 -10.41
CA GLY A 11 -19.04 7.81 -11.56
C GLY A 11 -17.80 8.53 -12.08
N PHE A 12 -16.85 8.90 -11.19
CA PHE A 12 -15.58 9.47 -11.62
C PHE A 12 -14.78 8.48 -12.49
N PHE A 13 -14.69 7.20 -12.10
CA PHE A 13 -13.94 6.22 -12.88
C PHE A 13 -14.60 5.94 -14.24
N GLU A 14 -15.93 5.92 -14.33
CA GLU A 14 -16.63 5.80 -15.62
C GLU A 14 -16.30 6.97 -16.58
N GLU A 15 -16.19 8.19 -16.07
CA GLU A 15 -15.77 9.34 -16.88
C GLU A 15 -14.25 9.32 -17.18
N ALA A 16 -13.43 8.84 -16.24
CA ALA A 16 -11.98 8.77 -16.39
C ALA A 16 -11.56 7.81 -17.53
N LYS A 17 -12.34 6.76 -17.81
CA LYS A 17 -12.11 5.84 -18.95
C LYS A 17 -12.08 6.56 -20.30
N LYS A 18 -12.76 7.71 -20.41
CA LYS A 18 -12.83 8.51 -21.64
C LYS A 18 -11.60 9.42 -21.84
N LEU A 19 -10.77 9.58 -20.81
CA LEU A 19 -9.61 10.46 -20.83
C LEU A 19 -8.45 9.83 -21.62
N ARG A 20 -7.83 10.63 -22.49
CA ARG A 20 -6.59 10.25 -23.18
C ARG A 20 -5.41 10.97 -22.53
N LEU A 21 -4.91 10.40 -21.45
CA LEU A 21 -3.74 10.91 -20.74
C LEU A 21 -2.46 10.53 -21.47
N ARG A 22 -1.50 11.46 -21.55
CA ARG A 22 -0.22 11.23 -22.26
C ARG A 22 0.93 10.87 -21.34
N LYS A 23 0.92 11.35 -20.10
CA LYS A 23 2.04 11.23 -19.15
C LYS A 23 1.59 10.78 -17.76
N SER A 24 0.32 10.91 -17.45
CA SER A 24 -0.25 10.51 -16.16
C SER A 24 -1.12 9.27 -16.34
N ALA A 25 -1.14 8.42 -15.35
CA ALA A 25 -2.07 7.31 -15.23
C ALA A 25 -3.09 7.59 -14.13
N VAL A 26 -4.32 7.13 -14.30
CA VAL A 26 -5.30 7.10 -13.22
C VAL A 26 -5.07 5.84 -12.43
N ALA A 27 -4.95 5.96 -11.10
CA ALA A 27 -4.87 4.82 -10.18
C ALA A 27 -6.17 4.71 -9.38
N ALA A 28 -6.72 3.50 -9.30
CA ALA A 28 -7.79 3.18 -8.37
C ALA A 28 -7.20 2.80 -7.02
N PHE A 29 -7.82 3.28 -5.93
CA PHE A 29 -7.40 2.98 -4.57
C PHE A 29 -8.43 2.08 -3.89
N GLY A 30 -7.97 1.14 -3.09
CA GLY A 30 -8.82 0.27 -2.29
C GLY A 30 -8.04 -0.46 -1.21
N SER A 31 -8.58 -1.55 -0.71
CA SER A 31 -7.93 -2.37 0.31
C SER A 31 -7.67 -3.80 -0.19
N THR A 32 -6.83 -4.51 0.54
CA THR A 32 -6.73 -5.97 0.42
C THR A 32 -8.09 -6.63 0.62
N ARG A 33 -8.27 -7.87 0.13
CA ARG A 33 -9.49 -8.65 0.36
C ARG A 33 -9.79 -8.79 1.85
N ARG A 34 -11.05 -8.99 2.19
CA ARG A 34 -11.46 -9.25 3.58
C ARG A 34 -11.17 -10.70 3.97
N SER A 35 -10.97 -10.91 5.26
CA SER A 35 -10.94 -12.25 5.86
C SER A 35 -12.23 -13.04 5.52
N GLY A 36 -12.07 -14.33 5.28
CA GLY A 36 -13.17 -15.24 4.94
C GLY A 36 -13.74 -15.09 3.52
N LYS A 37 -13.13 -14.27 2.64
CA LYS A 37 -13.51 -14.13 1.23
C LYS A 37 -12.33 -14.40 0.32
N THR A 38 -12.62 -14.86 -0.90
CA THR A 38 -11.64 -14.82 -2.01
C THR A 38 -11.61 -13.43 -2.65
N CYS A 39 -10.61 -13.15 -3.47
CA CYS A 39 -10.54 -11.87 -4.20
C CYS A 39 -11.70 -11.73 -5.20
N GLU A 40 -12.15 -12.84 -5.78
CA GLU A 40 -13.29 -12.88 -6.69
C GLU A 40 -14.63 -12.53 -6.01
N GLU A 41 -14.75 -12.85 -4.72
CA GLU A 41 -15.96 -12.60 -3.92
C GLU A 41 -15.92 -11.26 -3.16
N ASP A 42 -14.76 -10.61 -3.12
CA ASP A 42 -14.62 -9.35 -2.38
C ASP A 42 -15.04 -8.15 -3.23
N ALA A 43 -16.13 -7.50 -2.83
CA ALA A 43 -16.71 -6.37 -3.56
C ALA A 43 -15.73 -5.19 -3.72
N SER A 44 -14.82 -4.97 -2.76
CA SER A 44 -13.83 -3.88 -2.85
C SER A 44 -12.77 -4.20 -3.89
N VAL A 45 -12.28 -5.43 -3.93
CA VAL A 45 -11.33 -5.90 -4.96
C VAL A 45 -11.99 -5.87 -6.36
N GLN A 46 -13.24 -6.33 -6.46
CA GLN A 46 -13.94 -6.30 -7.74
C GLN A 46 -14.24 -4.88 -8.24
N ALA A 47 -14.50 -3.93 -7.34
CA ALA A 47 -14.67 -2.52 -7.69
C ALA A 47 -13.37 -1.91 -8.28
N LEU A 48 -12.19 -2.31 -7.78
CA LEU A 48 -10.91 -1.90 -8.36
C LEU A 48 -10.77 -2.35 -9.81
N LEU A 49 -11.13 -3.59 -10.11
CA LEU A 49 -11.07 -4.11 -11.49
C LEU A 49 -12.09 -3.44 -12.40
N LYS A 50 -13.31 -3.17 -11.87
CA LYS A 50 -14.36 -2.47 -12.62
C LYS A 50 -13.96 -1.04 -13.00
N ALA A 51 -13.07 -0.40 -12.25
CA ALA A 51 -12.55 0.92 -12.56
C ALA A 51 -11.70 0.96 -13.85
N GLU A 52 -11.20 -0.18 -14.32
CA GLU A 52 -10.40 -0.33 -15.54
C GLU A 52 -9.23 0.67 -15.63
N THR A 53 -8.54 0.87 -14.50
CA THR A 53 -7.36 1.72 -14.45
C THR A 53 -6.09 0.92 -14.72
N PRO A 54 -5.03 1.51 -15.32
CA PRO A 54 -3.77 0.81 -15.56
C PRO A 54 -3.02 0.50 -14.25
N ALA A 55 -3.26 1.27 -13.20
CA ALA A 55 -2.63 1.10 -11.90
C ALA A 55 -3.67 0.98 -10.78
N VAL A 56 -3.34 0.19 -9.77
CA VAL A 56 -4.16 0.01 -8.57
C VAL A 56 -3.26 0.16 -7.34
N THR A 57 -3.70 0.95 -6.38
CA THR A 57 -3.09 1.01 -5.04
C THR A 57 -4.00 0.29 -4.05
N ILE A 58 -3.46 -0.66 -3.31
CA ILE A 58 -4.20 -1.33 -2.23
C ILE A 58 -3.54 -1.12 -0.88
N VAL A 59 -4.31 -0.67 0.09
CA VAL A 59 -3.86 -0.57 1.47
C VAL A 59 -4.01 -1.90 2.21
N GLY A 60 -2.98 -2.30 2.95
CA GLY A 60 -3.00 -3.46 3.83
C GLY A 60 -2.36 -3.19 5.18
N LYS A 61 -2.77 -3.95 6.20
CA LYS A 61 -2.26 -3.77 7.56
C LYS A 61 -0.85 -4.35 7.69
N SER A 62 0.12 -3.52 8.04
CA SER A 62 1.51 -3.93 8.28
C SER A 62 1.91 -3.90 9.76
N TRP A 63 1.06 -3.36 10.63
CA TRP A 63 1.26 -3.33 12.08
C TRP A 63 0.46 -4.44 12.77
N ASP A 64 1.14 -5.33 13.50
CA ASP A 64 0.53 -6.48 14.17
C ASP A 64 -0.56 -6.10 15.18
N PHE A 65 -0.44 -4.93 15.82
CA PHE A 65 -1.49 -4.40 16.69
C PHE A 65 -2.80 -4.20 15.93
N GLN A 66 -2.76 -3.57 14.75
CA GLN A 66 -3.97 -3.35 13.95
C GLN A 66 -4.57 -4.66 13.43
N VAL A 67 -3.74 -5.65 13.11
CA VAL A 67 -4.25 -6.96 12.69
C VAL A 67 -5.02 -7.65 13.83
N LYS A 68 -4.48 -7.58 15.07
CA LYS A 68 -5.10 -8.20 16.25
C LYS A 68 -6.33 -7.44 16.72
N GLU A 69 -6.28 -6.11 16.77
CA GLU A 69 -7.31 -5.29 17.41
C GLU A 69 -8.39 -4.80 16.44
N ALA A 70 -8.02 -4.45 15.20
CA ALA A 70 -8.97 -3.96 14.20
C ALA A 70 -9.51 -5.08 13.32
N LEU A 71 -8.64 -5.89 12.71
CA LEU A 71 -9.07 -7.01 11.87
C LEU A 71 -9.54 -8.21 12.69
N ARG A 72 -8.97 -8.43 13.86
CA ARG A 72 -9.25 -9.55 14.77
C ARG A 72 -9.02 -10.92 14.13
N ILE A 73 -7.93 -11.04 13.37
CA ILE A 73 -7.52 -12.24 12.67
C ILE A 73 -6.10 -12.66 13.08
N PRO A 74 -5.69 -13.90 12.84
CA PRO A 74 -4.31 -14.33 13.01
C PRO A 74 -3.34 -13.54 12.13
N LEU A 75 -2.14 -13.25 12.63
CA LEU A 75 -1.10 -12.55 11.87
C LEU A 75 -0.78 -13.25 10.55
N LYS A 76 -0.71 -14.58 10.57
CA LYS A 76 -0.45 -15.39 9.37
C LYS A 76 -1.54 -15.20 8.30
N GLU A 77 -2.79 -15.14 8.70
CA GLU A 77 -3.90 -14.91 7.78
C GLU A 77 -3.79 -13.54 7.10
N ASN A 78 -3.36 -12.50 7.83
CA ASN A 78 -3.13 -11.19 7.22
C ASN A 78 -1.99 -11.23 6.17
N ILE A 79 -0.93 -11.98 6.41
CA ILE A 79 0.14 -12.20 5.43
C ILE A 79 -0.41 -12.88 4.16
N GLU A 80 -1.25 -13.90 4.32
CA GLU A 80 -1.93 -14.58 3.22
C GLU A 80 -2.87 -13.63 2.47
N ILE A 81 -3.64 -12.80 3.16
CA ILE A 81 -4.53 -11.79 2.57
C ILE A 81 -3.75 -10.80 1.71
N ILE A 82 -2.60 -10.29 2.18
CA ILE A 82 -1.74 -9.39 1.42
C ILE A 82 -1.26 -10.08 0.14
N HIS A 83 -0.66 -11.26 0.29
CA HIS A 83 -0.11 -12.03 -0.82
C HIS A 83 -1.18 -12.34 -1.89
N ASP A 84 -2.33 -12.87 -1.47
CA ASP A 84 -3.42 -13.22 -2.37
C ASP A 84 -3.95 -12.01 -3.14
N SER A 85 -4.16 -10.88 -2.44
CA SER A 85 -4.71 -9.66 -3.05
C SER A 85 -3.78 -9.10 -4.11
N VAL A 86 -2.48 -9.00 -3.81
CA VAL A 86 -1.48 -8.52 -4.79
C VAL A 86 -1.38 -9.50 -5.96
N THR A 87 -1.25 -10.81 -5.69
CA THR A 87 -1.15 -11.84 -6.74
C THR A 87 -2.38 -11.83 -7.66
N TYR A 88 -3.55 -11.63 -7.09
CA TYR A 88 -4.80 -11.58 -7.87
C TYR A 88 -4.82 -10.34 -8.77
N LEU A 89 -4.58 -9.16 -8.22
CA LEU A 89 -4.61 -7.91 -8.98
C LEU A 89 -3.55 -7.87 -10.06
N LYS A 90 -2.34 -8.38 -9.82
CA LYS A 90 -1.27 -8.47 -10.85
C LYS A 90 -1.63 -9.28 -12.09
N LYS A 91 -2.64 -10.12 -12.03
CA LYS A 91 -3.15 -10.84 -13.23
C LYS A 91 -4.08 -10.01 -14.10
N HIS A 92 -4.55 -8.87 -13.57
CA HIS A 92 -5.63 -8.09 -14.17
C HIS A 92 -5.26 -6.63 -14.48
N VAL A 93 -4.22 -6.08 -13.86
CA VAL A 93 -3.78 -4.69 -14.05
C VAL A 93 -2.27 -4.63 -14.30
N ASP A 94 -1.81 -3.56 -14.94
CA ASP A 94 -0.39 -3.39 -15.29
C ASP A 94 0.48 -3.15 -14.05
N GLU A 95 0.04 -2.28 -13.13
CA GLU A 95 0.79 -1.89 -11.94
C GLU A 95 -0.04 -2.06 -10.66
N VAL A 96 0.55 -2.66 -9.64
CA VAL A 96 -0.03 -2.80 -8.30
C VAL A 96 0.91 -2.19 -7.27
N PHE A 97 0.43 -1.17 -6.56
CA PHE A 97 1.13 -0.54 -5.45
C PHE A 97 0.53 -1.03 -4.13
N PHE A 98 1.39 -1.42 -3.20
CA PHE A 98 0.98 -1.87 -1.88
C PHE A 98 1.32 -0.83 -0.83
N ASP A 99 0.30 -0.18 -0.27
CA ASP A 99 0.43 0.76 0.83
C ASP A 99 0.43 0.01 2.16
N ALA A 100 1.61 -0.03 2.80
CA ALA A 100 1.80 -0.65 4.11
C ALA A 100 1.31 0.30 5.21
N GLU A 101 0.02 0.23 5.57
CA GLU A 101 -0.60 1.15 6.52
C GLU A 101 0.02 1.03 7.91
N HIS A 102 0.27 2.18 8.55
CA HIS A 102 0.97 2.29 9.84
C HIS A 102 2.34 1.59 9.88
N PHE A 103 3.03 1.63 8.74
CA PHE A 103 4.31 0.93 8.60
C PHE A 103 5.32 1.33 9.68
N PHE A 104 5.56 2.61 9.87
CA PHE A 104 6.56 3.09 10.82
C PHE A 104 6.21 2.75 12.27
N ASP A 105 4.94 2.81 12.66
CA ASP A 105 4.47 2.37 13.98
C ASP A 105 4.72 0.87 14.17
N GLY A 106 4.35 0.08 13.16
CA GLY A 106 4.55 -1.37 13.16
C GLY A 106 6.02 -1.75 13.24
N TYR A 107 6.85 -1.09 12.43
CA TYR A 107 8.29 -1.35 12.40
C TYR A 107 8.96 -1.07 13.75
N LYS A 108 8.68 0.07 14.37
CA LYS A 108 9.21 0.43 15.70
C LYS A 108 8.79 -0.56 16.80
N ARG A 109 7.66 -1.25 16.66
CA ARG A 109 7.12 -2.17 17.67
C ARG A 109 7.42 -3.63 17.39
N ASN A 110 7.34 -4.06 16.14
CA ASN A 110 7.54 -5.44 15.72
C ASN A 110 8.12 -5.48 14.30
N PRO A 111 9.41 -5.13 14.13
CA PRO A 111 10.03 -5.04 12.81
C PRO A 111 9.98 -6.37 12.05
N LYS A 112 10.07 -7.50 12.74
CA LYS A 112 10.02 -8.83 12.11
C LYS A 112 8.71 -9.06 11.36
N TYR A 113 7.58 -8.81 12.02
CA TYR A 113 6.26 -8.99 11.41
C TYR A 113 6.03 -7.98 10.28
N THR A 114 6.39 -6.72 10.50
CA THR A 114 6.21 -5.66 9.51
C THR A 114 7.00 -5.96 8.24
N ILE A 115 8.26 -6.41 8.34
CA ILE A 115 9.05 -6.86 7.18
C ILE A 115 8.43 -8.09 6.51
N GLU A 116 7.87 -9.02 7.27
CA GLU A 116 7.15 -10.18 6.72
C GLU A 116 5.97 -9.76 5.86
N ALA A 117 5.18 -8.75 6.30
CA ALA A 117 4.09 -8.19 5.53
C ALA A 117 4.56 -7.54 4.21
N LEU A 118 5.68 -6.78 4.24
CA LEU A 118 6.26 -6.21 3.02
C LEU A 118 6.78 -7.30 2.07
N LYS A 119 7.42 -8.34 2.59
CA LYS A 119 7.88 -9.47 1.79
C LYS A 119 6.73 -10.20 1.11
N ALA A 120 5.60 -10.38 1.79
CA ALA A 120 4.41 -10.99 1.18
C ALA A 120 3.92 -10.19 -0.03
N ALA A 121 3.90 -8.86 0.06
CA ALA A 121 3.54 -8.00 -1.08
C ALA A 121 4.58 -8.07 -2.21
N LYS A 122 5.88 -8.05 -1.88
CA LYS A 122 6.98 -8.21 -2.84
C LYS A 122 6.88 -9.54 -3.58
N ASP A 123 6.80 -10.63 -2.85
CA ASP A 123 6.80 -12.00 -3.39
C ASP A 123 5.55 -12.26 -4.25
N ALA A 124 4.45 -11.56 -3.97
CA ALA A 124 3.24 -11.57 -4.77
C ALA A 124 3.32 -10.72 -6.05
N GLY A 125 4.39 -9.91 -6.21
CA GLY A 125 4.66 -9.12 -7.40
C GLY A 125 4.16 -7.69 -7.36
N ALA A 126 4.03 -7.06 -6.17
CA ALA A 126 3.78 -5.62 -6.08
C ALA A 126 4.92 -4.84 -6.79
N ASP A 127 4.55 -3.87 -7.63
CA ASP A 127 5.50 -3.06 -8.38
C ASP A 127 6.20 -2.03 -7.47
N VAL A 128 5.45 -1.47 -6.52
CA VAL A 128 5.99 -0.57 -5.49
C VAL A 128 5.41 -0.94 -4.13
N ILE A 129 6.26 -0.93 -3.12
CA ILE A 129 5.88 -1.08 -1.72
C ILE A 129 6.00 0.26 -1.02
N VAL A 130 4.86 0.82 -0.63
CA VAL A 130 4.78 2.16 -0.06
C VAL A 130 4.79 2.10 1.46
N LEU A 131 5.75 2.76 2.07
CA LEU A 131 5.92 2.84 3.52
C LEU A 131 5.09 4.02 4.05
N CYS A 132 4.01 3.74 4.79
CA CYS A 132 3.08 4.79 5.24
C CYS A 132 3.40 5.26 6.66
N ASP A 133 3.71 6.55 6.81
CA ASP A 133 3.69 7.25 8.10
C ASP A 133 2.27 7.75 8.38
N THR A 134 1.38 6.81 8.69
CA THR A 134 -0.07 7.06 8.80
C THR A 134 -0.40 7.99 9.97
N ASN A 135 0.37 7.94 11.06
CA ASN A 135 0.20 8.85 12.20
C ASN A 135 0.93 10.20 12.00
N GLY A 136 1.80 10.32 10.99
CA GLY A 136 2.55 11.55 10.73
C GLY A 136 3.47 11.98 11.86
N GLY A 137 3.91 11.03 12.69
CA GLY A 137 4.70 11.29 13.88
C GLY A 137 6.13 10.75 13.83
N THR A 138 6.56 10.18 12.71
CA THR A 138 7.93 9.69 12.53
C THR A 138 8.86 10.85 12.23
N LEU A 139 10.01 10.89 12.88
CA LEU A 139 10.99 11.97 12.68
C LEU A 139 11.89 11.69 11.47
N PRO A 140 12.42 12.73 10.78
CA PRO A 140 13.15 12.53 9.53
C PRO A 140 14.35 11.59 9.61
N TRP A 141 15.10 11.62 10.70
CA TRP A 141 16.24 10.70 10.91
C TRP A 141 15.80 9.26 11.18
N GLU A 142 14.64 9.06 11.81
CA GLU A 142 14.05 7.72 11.96
C GLU A 142 13.61 7.17 10.60
N VAL A 143 13.01 8.03 9.75
CA VAL A 143 12.64 7.64 8.37
C VAL A 143 13.89 7.21 7.61
N GLU A 144 14.97 7.99 7.65
CA GLU A 144 16.22 7.67 6.98
C GLU A 144 16.77 6.29 7.39
N GLU A 145 16.86 6.04 8.70
CA GLU A 145 17.36 4.78 9.24
C GLU A 145 16.47 3.60 8.84
N ILE A 146 15.16 3.73 9.07
CA ILE A 146 14.20 2.64 8.81
C ILE A 146 14.12 2.33 7.30
N VAL A 147 14.07 3.34 6.44
CA VAL A 147 14.02 3.14 4.98
C VAL A 147 15.27 2.42 4.47
N ARG A 148 16.44 2.76 4.99
CA ARG A 148 17.71 2.08 4.67
C ARG A 148 17.66 0.60 5.07
N GLU A 149 17.21 0.30 6.29
CA GLU A 149 17.09 -1.08 6.78
C GLU A 149 16.08 -1.90 5.96
N VAL A 150 14.96 -1.29 5.60
CA VAL A 150 13.94 -1.92 4.72
C VAL A 150 14.52 -2.19 3.34
N GLY A 151 15.24 -1.23 2.76
CA GLY A 151 15.92 -1.41 1.47
C GLY A 151 16.88 -2.61 1.49
N LEU A 152 17.65 -2.75 2.56
CA LEU A 152 18.53 -3.93 2.75
C LEU A 152 17.74 -5.23 2.89
N ALA A 153 16.61 -5.21 3.61
CA ALA A 153 15.80 -6.40 3.87
C ALA A 153 14.98 -6.87 2.65
N LEU A 154 14.60 -5.94 1.76
CA LEU A 154 13.80 -6.22 0.57
C LEU A 154 14.63 -6.29 -0.74
N GLY A 155 15.88 -5.83 -0.71
CA GLY A 155 16.81 -5.91 -1.85
C GLY A 155 16.35 -5.06 -3.04
N ASP A 156 15.92 -5.72 -4.12
CA ASP A 156 15.56 -5.09 -5.39
C ASP A 156 14.12 -4.54 -5.49
N ALA A 157 13.37 -4.56 -4.37
CA ALA A 157 12.01 -4.01 -4.36
C ALA A 157 12.03 -2.49 -4.59
N GLU A 158 11.14 -2.00 -5.44
CA GLU A 158 10.92 -0.56 -5.56
C GLU A 158 10.11 -0.05 -4.35
N LEU A 159 10.63 1.00 -3.69
CA LEU A 159 10.02 1.58 -2.51
C LEU A 159 9.36 2.91 -2.81
N GLY A 160 8.20 3.11 -2.20
CA GLY A 160 7.48 4.36 -2.10
C GLY A 160 7.38 4.85 -0.66
N ILE A 161 6.96 6.09 -0.49
CA ILE A 161 6.66 6.68 0.81
C ILE A 161 5.37 7.50 0.76
N HIS A 162 4.55 7.34 1.79
CA HIS A 162 3.36 8.15 2.03
C HIS A 162 3.47 8.78 3.42
N THR A 163 3.60 10.09 3.48
CA THR A 163 3.81 10.79 4.76
C THR A 163 2.66 11.72 5.09
N HIS A 164 2.00 11.47 6.23
CA HIS A 164 1.11 12.45 6.82
C HIS A 164 1.90 13.59 7.47
N ASN A 165 1.28 14.77 7.60
CA ASN A 165 1.97 15.98 8.05
C ASN A 165 1.54 16.45 9.45
N ASP A 166 1.04 15.55 10.30
CA ASP A 166 0.55 15.87 11.64
C ASP A 166 1.65 16.44 12.54
N GLY A 167 2.88 15.95 12.38
CA GLY A 167 4.08 16.46 13.04
C GLY A 167 4.78 17.62 12.31
N GLU A 168 4.19 18.15 11.23
CA GLU A 168 4.76 19.22 10.38
C GLU A 168 6.10 18.84 9.71
N VAL A 169 6.39 17.54 9.57
CA VAL A 169 7.64 17.02 8.99
C VAL A 169 7.44 16.15 7.74
N GLY A 170 6.22 16.06 7.20
CA GLY A 170 5.92 15.17 6.07
C GLY A 170 6.79 15.41 4.85
N VAL A 171 7.02 16.68 4.47
CA VAL A 171 7.93 17.01 3.35
C VAL A 171 9.38 16.60 3.67
N ALA A 172 9.85 16.86 4.89
CA ALA A 172 11.20 16.46 5.30
C ALA A 172 11.33 14.93 5.27
N ASN A 173 10.36 14.20 5.78
CA ASN A 173 10.31 12.73 5.76
C ASN A 173 10.40 12.19 4.32
N SER A 174 9.64 12.76 3.39
CA SER A 174 9.70 12.39 1.97
C SER A 174 11.09 12.62 1.38
N LEU A 175 11.73 13.76 1.68
CA LEU A 175 13.07 14.06 1.18
C LEU A 175 14.14 13.12 1.76
N TYR A 176 14.04 12.77 3.05
CA TYR A 176 14.94 11.80 3.66
C TYR A 176 14.76 10.40 3.07
N ALA A 177 13.53 9.97 2.81
CA ALA A 177 13.26 8.71 2.13
C ALA A 177 13.83 8.67 0.70
N VAL A 178 13.72 9.75 -0.06
CA VAL A 178 14.31 9.85 -1.41
C VAL A 178 15.84 9.73 -1.37
N ARG A 179 16.50 10.27 -0.36
CA ARG A 179 17.97 10.10 -0.17
C ARG A 179 18.36 8.63 0.00
N GLU A 180 17.49 7.83 0.61
CA GLU A 180 17.68 6.38 0.81
C GLU A 180 17.18 5.54 -0.38
N GLY A 181 16.81 6.17 -1.51
CA GLY A 181 16.51 5.47 -2.75
C GLY A 181 15.02 5.25 -3.05
N VAL A 182 14.12 5.79 -2.23
CA VAL A 182 12.68 5.76 -2.54
C VAL A 182 12.39 6.52 -3.83
N ARG A 183 11.53 5.96 -4.69
CA ARG A 183 11.22 6.49 -6.01
C ARG A 183 9.80 6.99 -6.20
N GLN A 184 8.86 6.50 -5.40
CA GLN A 184 7.48 6.96 -5.44
C GLN A 184 7.16 7.77 -4.18
N ILE A 185 6.47 8.90 -4.35
CA ILE A 185 6.00 9.75 -3.24
C ILE A 185 4.50 9.94 -3.42
N GLN A 186 3.78 9.73 -2.34
CA GLN A 186 2.34 9.97 -2.26
C GLN A 186 2.03 11.06 -1.24
#